data_55e8201f55347da7572694ea7257ba16
#
_entry.id   55e8201f55347da7572694ea7257ba16
#
_cell.length_a   1.000
_cell.length_b   1.000
_cell.length_c   1.000
_cell.angle_alpha   90.00
_cell.angle_beta   90.00
_cell.angle_gamma   90.00
#
_symmetry.space_group_name_H-M   'P 1'
#
loop_
_entity.id
_entity.type
_entity.pdbx_description
1 polymer ?
#
loop_
_entity_poly.entity_id
_entity_poly.type
_entity_poly.pdbx_seq_one_letter_code
_entity_poly.pdbx_strand_id
1 'polypeptide(L)'
;MKKNILYVCMACLALSFTACSDDPNDAVEKHVYGETESPYLRIDASANIACTAEFRKGHIEQKQINLKDYAETIQTKLGMTVDDLMTAVNNGSVVFYNINATKTVWDKTAPNAGKMAWSYDKNGKISTENAVATVSLDTANKTINVDVPENSAAGVSITENLGFAINNGKDYDDYVRFNLAISVTDPGLIMPTITIPEGDYNSFEIEFSKYAHAIETCMGMTVKEFNEMVQDTDNDIALYMVGTDGKWDTESKYTANGLGYWLDVNGKVVGWGDTCQTFVETHDGTVGIGRYPGIASGTTCKLHFVYASKTDASKFVEFIVNVTFA
;
A
#
# COMPACT_ATOMS: atom_id res chain seq x y z
N MET A 1 43.31 21.41 -6.80
CA MET A 1 42.08 21.03 -6.04
C MET A 1 41.74 19.53 -6.06
N LYS A 2 42.13 18.72 -7.04
CA LYS A 2 41.81 17.28 -7.09
C LYS A 2 42.58 16.36 -6.12
N LYS A 3 43.75 16.76 -5.62
CA LYS A 3 44.57 15.96 -4.68
C LYS A 3 44.09 16.01 -3.23
N ASN A 4 43.46 17.10 -2.80
CA ASN A 4 43.01 17.25 -1.42
C ASN A 4 41.74 16.48 -1.07
N ILE A 5 40.88 16.21 -2.12
CA ILE A 5 39.64 15.40 -1.95
C ILE A 5 39.99 13.93 -1.72
N LEU A 6 41.07 13.43 -2.34
CA LEU A 6 41.50 12.04 -2.18
C LEU A 6 41.98 11.75 -0.78
N TYR A 7 42.68 12.71 -0.12
CA TYR A 7 43.16 12.54 1.24
C TYR A 7 42.04 12.62 2.28
N VAL A 8 41.02 13.42 2.04
CA VAL A 8 39.82 13.47 2.92
C VAL A 8 39.02 12.17 2.83
N CYS A 9 38.85 11.59 1.64
CA CYS A 9 38.18 10.30 1.50
C CYS A 9 38.98 9.13 2.13
N MET A 10 40.34 9.17 2.06
CA MET A 10 41.18 8.16 2.73
C MET A 10 41.16 8.32 4.26
N ALA A 11 41.10 9.55 4.78
CA ALA A 11 40.98 9.80 6.22
C ALA A 11 39.63 9.34 6.78
N CYS A 12 38.53 9.49 6.03
CA CYS A 12 37.22 8.98 6.44
C CYS A 12 37.16 7.44 6.41
N LEU A 13 37.85 6.79 5.48
CA LEU A 13 37.92 5.32 5.43
C LEU A 13 38.81 4.76 6.56
N ALA A 14 39.84 5.49 7.00
CA ALA A 14 40.72 5.07 8.11
C ALA A 14 40.06 5.17 9.49
N LEU A 15 39.03 6.02 9.64
CA LEU A 15 38.30 6.17 10.90
C LEU A 15 37.18 5.13 11.10
N SER A 16 36.82 4.38 10.07
CA SER A 16 35.79 3.33 10.16
C SER A 16 36.34 1.97 10.63
N PHE A 17 37.66 1.81 10.83
CA PHE A 17 38.26 0.55 11.26
C PHE A 17 38.76 0.52 12.72
N THR A 18 38.51 1.55 13.51
CA THR A 18 38.99 1.60 14.92
C THR A 18 37.94 1.18 15.94
N ALA A 19 36.89 0.47 15.54
CA ALA A 19 35.90 -0.11 16.45
C ALA A 19 35.99 -1.64 16.52
N CYS A 20 37.11 -2.24 16.17
CA CYS A 20 37.41 -3.61 16.58
C CYS A 20 38.20 -3.54 17.87
N SER A 21 37.69 -4.08 18.96
CA SER A 21 38.47 -4.37 20.16
C SER A 21 39.68 -5.22 19.73
N ASP A 22 40.89 -4.84 20.17
CA ASP A 22 42.13 -5.52 19.83
C ASP A 22 42.29 -6.86 20.61
N ASP A 23 41.28 -7.30 21.35
CA ASP A 23 41.31 -8.57 22.07
C ASP A 23 40.76 -9.71 21.18
N PRO A 24 41.60 -10.64 20.73
CA PRO A 24 41.18 -11.80 19.98
C PRO A 24 40.15 -12.67 20.72
N ASN A 25 39.99 -12.56 22.01
CA ASN A 25 39.04 -13.29 22.82
C ASN A 25 37.62 -12.65 22.75
N ASP A 26 37.53 -11.33 22.56
CA ASP A 26 36.21 -10.65 22.38
C ASP A 26 35.47 -11.14 21.15
N ALA A 27 36.17 -11.68 20.18
CA ALA A 27 35.56 -12.28 18.99
C ALA A 27 34.99 -13.70 19.23
N VAL A 28 35.31 -14.30 20.37
CA VAL A 28 34.95 -15.69 20.69
C VAL A 28 33.93 -15.75 21.83
N GLU A 29 33.89 -14.77 22.70
CA GLU A 29 32.93 -14.72 23.80
C GLU A 29 31.61 -14.10 23.35
N LYS A 30 30.57 -14.90 23.41
CA LYS A 30 29.17 -14.39 23.22
C LYS A 30 28.89 -13.36 24.31
N HIS A 31 28.51 -12.14 23.94
CA HIS A 31 28.09 -11.14 24.93
C HIS A 31 26.85 -11.65 25.67
N VAL A 32 26.96 -11.74 27.00
CA VAL A 32 25.86 -12.13 27.86
C VAL A 32 25.20 -10.87 28.42
N TYR A 33 23.99 -10.56 27.92
CA TYR A 33 23.26 -9.38 28.37
C TYR A 33 22.71 -9.57 29.78
N GLY A 34 22.85 -8.53 30.61
CA GLY A 34 22.21 -8.49 31.93
C GLY A 34 20.69 -8.47 31.85
N GLU A 35 20.01 -8.75 32.97
CA GLU A 35 18.54 -8.78 33.03
C GLU A 35 17.87 -7.44 32.63
N THR A 36 18.59 -6.33 32.83
CA THR A 36 18.13 -4.96 32.52
C THR A 36 18.51 -4.50 31.12
N GLU A 37 19.38 -5.21 30.44
CA GLU A 37 19.83 -4.88 29.10
C GLU A 37 18.88 -5.46 28.06
N SER A 38 18.58 -4.67 27.03
CA SER A 38 17.97 -5.19 25.81
C SER A 38 19.07 -5.67 24.89
N PRO A 39 19.03 -6.93 24.40
CA PRO A 39 20.06 -7.41 23.49
C PRO A 39 20.05 -6.60 22.19
N TYR A 40 21.22 -6.22 21.75
CA TYR A 40 21.38 -5.60 20.45
C TYR A 40 21.22 -6.65 19.35
N LEU A 41 20.54 -6.26 18.29
CA LEU A 41 20.53 -7.07 17.08
C LEU A 41 21.90 -7.01 16.43
N ARG A 42 22.53 -8.15 16.27
CA ARG A 42 23.70 -8.24 15.39
C ARG A 42 23.27 -7.95 13.96
N ILE A 43 24.13 -7.23 13.23
CA ILE A 43 23.87 -6.96 11.81
C ILE A 43 24.24 -8.23 11.02
N ASP A 44 23.29 -9.14 10.93
CA ASP A 44 23.36 -10.31 10.06
C ASP A 44 22.32 -10.16 8.93
N ALA A 45 22.79 -9.74 7.76
CA ALA A 45 21.94 -9.54 6.60
C ALA A 45 21.22 -10.86 6.18
N SER A 46 21.82 -12.01 6.46
CA SER A 46 21.23 -13.31 6.11
C SER A 46 20.09 -13.74 7.04
N ALA A 47 19.95 -13.09 8.20
CA ALA A 47 18.82 -13.28 9.12
C ALA A 47 17.64 -12.33 8.82
N ASN A 48 17.79 -11.41 7.85
CA ASN A 48 16.78 -10.43 7.50
C ASN A 48 15.94 -10.88 6.30
N ILE A 49 14.65 -10.89 6.48
CA ILE A 49 13.66 -11.22 5.45
C ILE A 49 12.90 -9.93 5.12
N ALA A 50 12.98 -9.45 3.88
CA ALA A 50 12.19 -8.34 3.42
C ALA A 50 10.83 -8.82 2.96
N CYS A 51 9.75 -8.21 3.49
CA CYS A 51 8.37 -8.49 3.15
C CYS A 51 7.62 -7.22 2.84
N THR A 52 6.61 -7.33 2.00
CA THR A 52 5.68 -6.25 1.65
C THR A 52 4.25 -6.66 1.93
N ALA A 53 3.47 -5.73 2.51
CA ALA A 53 2.03 -5.83 2.60
C ALA A 53 1.43 -4.56 1.99
N GLU A 54 1.04 -4.66 0.73
CA GLU A 54 0.41 -3.57 0.00
C GLU A 54 -1.10 -3.73 0.00
N PHE A 55 -1.80 -2.68 0.42
CA PHE A 55 -3.25 -2.61 0.48
C PHE A 55 -3.75 -1.58 -0.53
N ARG A 56 -4.90 -1.85 -1.09
CA ARG A 56 -5.59 -0.91 -1.96
C ARG A 56 -6.68 -0.18 -1.18
N LYS A 57 -6.66 1.15 -1.20
CA LYS A 57 -7.73 1.98 -0.63
C LYS A 57 -9.10 1.55 -1.19
N GLY A 58 -10.10 1.44 -0.32
CA GLY A 58 -11.45 1.03 -0.71
C GLY A 58 -11.63 -0.47 -0.94
N HIS A 59 -10.54 -1.25 -0.86
CA HIS A 59 -10.58 -2.72 -0.91
C HIS A 59 -9.47 -3.29 -0.02
N ILE A 60 -9.72 -3.27 1.28
CA ILE A 60 -8.78 -3.69 2.31
C ILE A 60 -9.07 -5.15 2.68
N GLU A 61 -8.12 -6.02 2.40
CA GLU A 61 -8.14 -7.42 2.83
C GLU A 61 -6.88 -7.74 3.61
N GLN A 62 -6.99 -8.55 4.66
CA GLN A 62 -5.86 -9.01 5.45
C GLN A 62 -4.78 -9.61 4.53
N LYS A 63 -3.53 -9.20 4.72
CA LYS A 63 -2.37 -9.81 4.06
C LYS A 63 -1.72 -10.83 4.98
N GLN A 64 -1.28 -11.94 4.40
CA GLN A 64 -0.65 -13.05 5.12
C GLN A 64 0.73 -13.34 4.56
N ILE A 65 1.72 -13.35 5.43
CA ILE A 65 3.08 -13.78 5.13
C ILE A 65 3.20 -15.22 5.62
N ASN A 66 3.28 -16.16 4.69
CA ASN A 66 3.37 -17.56 5.03
C ASN A 66 4.80 -17.92 5.46
N LEU A 67 4.98 -18.35 6.69
CA LEU A 67 6.31 -18.69 7.24
C LEU A 67 6.96 -19.88 6.54
N LYS A 68 6.19 -20.73 5.87
CA LYS A 68 6.73 -21.85 5.08
C LYS A 68 7.57 -21.38 3.90
N ASP A 69 7.28 -20.20 3.36
CA ASP A 69 8.06 -19.62 2.25
C ASP A 69 9.48 -19.25 2.68
N TYR A 70 9.72 -19.17 3.99
CA TYR A 70 11.01 -18.83 4.61
C TYR A 70 11.60 -19.98 5.44
N ALA A 71 11.14 -21.20 5.21
CA ALA A 71 11.52 -22.38 5.99
C ALA A 71 13.04 -22.64 5.99
N GLU A 72 13.72 -22.40 4.87
CA GLU A 72 15.17 -22.56 4.76
C GLU A 72 15.92 -21.55 5.65
N THR A 73 15.51 -20.28 5.64
CA THR A 73 16.12 -19.24 6.49
C THR A 73 15.87 -19.55 7.97
N ILE A 74 14.65 -19.94 8.32
CA ILE A 74 14.28 -20.33 9.69
C ILE A 74 15.13 -21.52 10.15
N GLN A 75 15.25 -22.56 9.33
CA GLN A 75 16.06 -23.74 9.63
C GLN A 75 17.55 -23.37 9.80
N THR A 76 18.07 -22.53 8.93
CA THR A 76 19.48 -22.14 8.95
C THR A 76 19.82 -21.29 10.17
N LYS A 77 18.93 -20.37 10.57
CA LYS A 77 19.19 -19.40 11.64
C LYS A 77 18.75 -19.86 13.03
N LEU A 78 17.68 -20.64 13.12
CA LEU A 78 17.12 -21.08 14.39
C LEU A 78 17.30 -22.60 14.62
N GLY A 79 17.73 -23.34 13.60
CA GLY A 79 17.95 -24.79 13.70
C GLY A 79 16.66 -25.61 13.81
N MET A 80 15.50 -25.06 13.42
CA MET A 80 14.20 -25.70 13.61
C MET A 80 13.31 -25.56 12.36
N THR A 81 12.38 -26.51 12.21
CA THR A 81 11.32 -26.42 11.19
C THR A 81 10.31 -25.33 11.56
N VAL A 82 9.45 -24.92 10.61
CA VAL A 82 8.36 -23.97 10.91
C VAL A 82 7.39 -24.54 11.96
N ASP A 83 7.15 -25.84 11.97
CA ASP A 83 6.29 -26.50 12.96
C ASP A 83 6.91 -26.48 14.36
N ASP A 84 8.20 -26.77 14.46
CA ASP A 84 8.94 -26.66 15.70
C ASP A 84 9.01 -25.21 16.19
N LEU A 85 9.17 -24.23 15.26
CA LEU A 85 9.14 -22.82 15.58
C LEU A 85 7.81 -22.41 16.24
N MET A 86 6.67 -22.81 15.68
CA MET A 86 5.36 -22.50 16.26
C MET A 86 5.18 -23.15 17.63
N THR A 87 5.66 -24.38 17.79
CA THR A 87 5.67 -25.08 19.08
C THR A 87 6.55 -24.33 20.09
N ALA A 88 7.74 -23.90 19.67
CA ALA A 88 8.69 -23.17 20.49
C ALA A 88 8.19 -21.76 20.91
N VAL A 89 7.44 -21.09 20.03
CA VAL A 89 6.78 -19.83 20.37
C VAL A 89 5.67 -20.06 21.40
N ASN A 90 4.84 -21.08 21.20
CA ASN A 90 3.73 -21.37 22.12
C ASN A 90 4.21 -21.78 23.53
N ASN A 91 5.36 -22.41 23.65
CA ASN A 91 5.95 -22.79 24.95
C ASN A 91 6.93 -21.78 25.53
N GLY A 92 7.19 -20.66 24.79
CA GLY A 92 8.05 -19.57 25.24
C GLY A 92 9.55 -19.80 25.07
N SER A 93 9.99 -20.91 24.47
CA SER A 93 11.42 -21.14 24.15
C SER A 93 11.91 -20.31 22.94
N VAL A 94 11.01 -19.83 22.12
CA VAL A 94 11.24 -18.80 21.12
C VAL A 94 10.29 -17.63 21.41
N VAL A 95 10.79 -16.42 21.30
CA VAL A 95 9.98 -15.21 21.42
C VAL A 95 9.68 -14.61 20.04
N PHE A 96 8.51 -14.00 19.91
CA PHE A 96 8.17 -13.19 18.76
C PHE A 96 8.04 -11.74 19.22
N TYR A 97 9.02 -10.89 18.90
CA TYR A 97 9.10 -9.52 19.37
C TYR A 97 9.10 -8.51 18.24
N ASN A 98 8.49 -7.36 18.53
CA ASN A 98 8.79 -6.14 17.80
C ASN A 98 10.24 -5.70 18.07
N ILE A 99 10.83 -5.05 17.08
CA ILE A 99 12.13 -4.41 17.19
C ILE A 99 11.87 -2.90 17.22
N ASN A 100 12.36 -2.21 18.23
CA ASN A 100 12.05 -0.80 18.48
C ASN A 100 12.33 0.12 17.29
N ALA A 101 11.93 1.40 17.40
CA ALA A 101 12.03 2.39 16.32
C ALA A 101 13.47 2.62 15.82
N THR A 102 14.50 2.38 16.64
CA THR A 102 15.90 2.39 16.20
C THR A 102 16.26 1.16 15.38
N LYS A 103 15.41 0.12 15.45
CA LYS A 103 15.56 -1.13 14.70
C LYS A 103 16.83 -1.92 15.01
N THR A 104 17.36 -1.70 16.19
CA THR A 104 18.60 -2.29 16.67
C THR A 104 18.43 -3.06 17.97
N VAL A 105 17.27 -2.96 18.65
CA VAL A 105 17.04 -3.56 19.98
C VAL A 105 15.68 -4.23 20.02
N TRP A 106 15.62 -5.45 20.58
CA TRP A 106 14.37 -6.15 20.85
C TRP A 106 13.52 -5.38 21.85
N ASP A 107 12.26 -5.16 21.51
CA ASP A 107 11.31 -4.52 22.43
C ASP A 107 10.70 -5.57 23.35
N LYS A 108 11.30 -5.75 24.50
CA LYS A 108 10.86 -6.70 25.53
C LYS A 108 9.65 -6.21 26.34
N THR A 109 9.33 -4.93 26.23
CA THR A 109 8.29 -4.28 27.04
C THR A 109 6.98 -4.10 26.29
N ALA A 110 6.88 -4.63 25.08
CA ALA A 110 5.70 -4.49 24.24
C ALA A 110 4.43 -4.91 24.99
N PRO A 111 3.39 -4.05 24.98
CA PRO A 111 2.18 -4.26 25.80
C PRO A 111 1.34 -5.47 25.39
N ASN A 112 1.71 -6.13 24.29
CA ASN A 112 0.99 -7.26 23.72
C ASN A 112 1.80 -8.56 23.70
N ALA A 113 2.87 -8.68 24.49
CA ALA A 113 3.71 -9.89 24.51
C ALA A 113 2.92 -11.21 24.67
N GLY A 114 1.77 -11.17 25.34
CA GLY A 114 0.88 -12.34 25.46
C GLY A 114 -0.09 -12.55 24.31
N LYS A 115 -0.22 -11.58 23.37
CA LYS A 115 -1.13 -11.64 22.22
C LYS A 115 -0.43 -11.83 20.89
N MET A 116 0.90 -11.78 20.87
CA MET A 116 1.72 -11.87 19.66
C MET A 116 1.24 -10.92 18.55
N ALA A 117 0.83 -9.70 18.94
CA ALA A 117 0.32 -8.69 18.02
C ALA A 117 0.78 -7.29 18.44
N TRP A 118 1.09 -6.47 17.44
CA TRP A 118 1.48 -5.07 17.61
C TRP A 118 0.73 -4.19 16.65
N SER A 119 0.21 -3.07 17.18
CA SER A 119 -0.41 -2.03 16.38
C SER A 119 0.50 -0.81 16.32
N TYR A 120 0.55 -0.15 15.17
CA TYR A 120 1.47 0.94 14.88
C TYR A 120 0.71 2.19 14.43
N ASP A 121 1.16 3.35 14.88
CA ASP A 121 0.71 4.64 14.36
C ASP A 121 1.40 4.95 13.01
N LYS A 122 1.03 6.07 12.40
CA LYS A 122 1.56 6.52 11.10
C LYS A 122 3.08 6.78 11.09
N ASN A 123 3.74 6.84 12.23
CA ASN A 123 5.17 7.03 12.38
C ASN A 123 5.90 5.71 12.69
N GLY A 124 5.19 4.59 12.69
CA GLY A 124 5.71 3.27 13.03
C GLY A 124 5.94 3.07 14.53
N LYS A 125 5.33 3.91 15.37
CA LYS A 125 5.42 3.72 16.82
C LYS A 125 4.31 2.78 17.28
N ILE A 126 4.65 1.84 18.19
CA ILE A 126 3.64 0.98 18.81
C ILE A 126 2.60 1.84 19.50
N SER A 127 1.35 1.70 19.11
CA SER A 127 0.20 2.42 19.63
C SER A 127 -1.08 1.67 19.32
N THR A 128 -2.00 1.61 20.28
CA THR A 128 -3.37 1.15 20.06
C THR A 128 -4.31 2.29 19.69
N GLU A 129 -3.89 3.53 19.92
CA GLU A 129 -4.62 4.72 19.53
C GLU A 129 -4.17 5.18 18.14
N ASN A 130 -5.12 5.42 17.24
CA ASN A 130 -4.85 5.84 15.85
C ASN A 130 -3.94 4.88 15.09
N ALA A 131 -4.07 3.58 15.35
CA ALA A 131 -3.31 2.58 14.64
C ALA A 131 -3.63 2.61 13.14
N VAL A 132 -2.58 2.66 12.31
CA VAL A 132 -2.69 2.57 10.84
C VAL A 132 -2.41 1.15 10.35
N ALA A 133 -1.79 0.31 11.16
CA ALA A 133 -1.57 -1.09 10.86
C ALA A 133 -1.48 -1.93 12.14
N THR A 134 -1.84 -3.20 12.02
CA THR A 134 -1.63 -4.22 13.06
C THR A 134 -0.96 -5.43 12.44
N VAL A 135 0.08 -5.92 13.10
CA VAL A 135 0.79 -7.15 12.71
C VAL A 135 0.63 -8.18 13.81
N SER A 136 0.21 -9.37 13.47
CA SER A 136 -0.02 -10.46 14.43
C SER A 136 0.53 -11.79 13.93
N LEU A 137 0.90 -12.66 14.87
CA LEU A 137 1.33 -14.02 14.57
C LEU A 137 0.16 -15.00 14.77
N ASP A 138 -0.17 -15.74 13.74
CA ASP A 138 -1.09 -16.88 13.78
C ASP A 138 -0.27 -18.17 13.80
N THR A 139 -0.11 -18.76 14.98
CA THR A 139 0.68 -19.98 15.14
C THR A 139 -0.02 -21.22 14.57
N ALA A 140 -1.35 -21.22 14.47
CA ALA A 140 -2.11 -22.33 13.91
C ALA A 140 -1.95 -22.39 12.37
N ASN A 141 -2.05 -21.25 11.70
CA ASN A 141 -1.89 -21.12 10.26
C ASN A 141 -0.43 -20.92 9.83
N LYS A 142 0.47 -20.64 10.78
CA LYS A 142 1.91 -20.39 10.54
C LYS A 142 2.12 -19.17 9.64
N THR A 143 1.36 -18.09 9.94
CA THR A 143 1.41 -16.84 9.18
C THR A 143 1.67 -15.65 10.09
N ILE A 144 2.37 -14.65 9.55
CA ILE A 144 2.32 -13.29 10.07
C ILE A 144 1.20 -12.57 9.30
N ASN A 145 0.17 -12.17 10.03
CA ASN A 145 -0.97 -11.48 9.46
C ASN A 145 -0.76 -9.96 9.59
N VAL A 146 -1.09 -9.24 8.55
CA VAL A 146 -1.02 -7.79 8.50
C VAL A 146 -2.41 -7.24 8.18
N ASP A 147 -2.89 -6.36 9.03
CA ASP A 147 -4.18 -5.71 8.91
C ASP A 147 -4.00 -4.19 8.89
N VAL A 148 -4.81 -3.49 8.11
CA VAL A 148 -4.99 -2.05 8.17
C VAL A 148 -6.48 -1.73 8.30
N PRO A 149 -6.87 -0.60 8.91
CA PRO A 149 -8.28 -0.22 9.01
C PRO A 149 -8.95 -0.14 7.63
N GLU A 150 -10.18 -0.59 7.51
CA GLU A 150 -10.95 -0.62 6.26
C GLU A 150 -11.05 0.76 5.59
N ASN A 151 -11.09 1.82 6.38
CA ASN A 151 -11.18 3.21 5.91
C ASN A 151 -9.81 3.90 5.78
N SER A 152 -8.72 3.14 5.70
CA SER A 152 -7.37 3.69 5.56
C SER A 152 -7.25 4.56 4.31
N ALA A 153 -6.66 5.74 4.47
CA ALA A 153 -6.37 6.64 3.36
C ALA A 153 -5.15 6.14 2.57
N ALA A 154 -5.13 6.42 1.27
CA ALA A 154 -3.92 6.26 0.47
C ALA A 154 -2.78 7.14 1.00
N GLY A 155 -1.54 6.67 0.84
CA GLY A 155 -0.34 7.35 1.31
C GLY A 155 0.12 6.91 2.70
N VAL A 156 -0.58 6.01 3.38
CA VAL A 156 -0.03 5.32 4.54
C VAL A 156 1.17 4.49 4.08
N SER A 157 2.33 4.69 4.72
CA SER A 157 3.55 3.94 4.44
C SER A 157 4.40 3.88 5.71
N ILE A 158 4.55 2.69 6.26
CA ILE A 158 5.43 2.43 7.42
C ILE A 158 6.28 1.20 7.15
N THR A 159 7.40 1.10 7.83
CA THR A 159 8.26 -0.08 7.77
C THR A 159 8.57 -0.55 9.17
N GLU A 160 8.13 -1.77 9.48
CA GLU A 160 8.26 -2.34 10.79
C GLU A 160 9.18 -3.55 10.79
N ASN A 161 9.77 -3.82 11.94
CA ASN A 161 10.62 -4.97 12.13
C ASN A 161 10.08 -5.81 13.28
N LEU A 162 9.90 -7.08 12.99
CA LEU A 162 9.51 -8.10 13.97
C LEU A 162 10.44 -9.31 13.79
N GLY A 163 10.56 -10.13 14.79
CA GLY A 163 11.44 -11.28 14.67
C GLY A 163 11.16 -12.38 15.66
N PHE A 164 11.62 -13.53 15.28
CA PHE A 164 11.71 -14.69 16.16
C PHE A 164 13.14 -14.80 16.70
N ALA A 165 13.28 -15.01 17.99
CA ALA A 165 14.56 -15.26 18.62
C ALA A 165 14.49 -16.36 19.66
N ILE A 166 15.55 -17.16 19.78
CA ILE A 166 15.65 -18.19 20.82
C ILE A 166 15.70 -17.49 22.19
N ASN A 167 14.77 -17.86 23.07
CA ASN A 167 14.65 -17.28 24.40
C ASN A 167 15.61 -18.00 25.38
N ASN A 168 16.86 -17.52 25.43
CA ASN A 168 17.82 -17.97 26.41
C ASN A 168 17.86 -17.10 27.69
N GLY A 169 16.95 -16.09 27.78
CA GLY A 169 16.80 -15.19 28.93
C GLY A 169 17.81 -14.04 28.98
N LYS A 170 18.84 -14.07 28.16
CA LYS A 170 19.95 -13.10 28.23
C LYS A 170 20.30 -12.50 26.88
N ASP A 171 20.72 -13.30 25.92
CA ASP A 171 20.95 -12.86 24.54
C ASP A 171 19.86 -13.40 23.61
N TYR A 172 19.74 -12.83 22.42
CA TYR A 172 18.83 -13.26 21.38
C TYR A 172 19.58 -13.28 20.05
N ASP A 173 20.80 -13.82 20.07
CA ASP A 173 21.70 -13.84 18.93
C ASP A 173 21.24 -14.78 17.81
N ASP A 174 20.53 -15.86 18.16
CA ASP A 174 19.93 -16.76 17.19
C ASP A 174 18.51 -16.26 16.88
N TYR A 175 18.36 -15.60 15.73
CA TYR A 175 17.13 -14.92 15.35
C TYR A 175 16.87 -14.92 13.84
N VAL A 176 15.62 -14.66 13.49
CA VAL A 176 15.16 -14.30 12.13
C VAL A 176 14.34 -13.02 12.24
N ARG A 177 14.64 -12.02 11.42
CA ARG A 177 13.98 -10.72 11.42
C ARG A 177 13.22 -10.51 10.11
N PHE A 178 11.96 -10.15 10.23
CA PHE A 178 11.11 -9.70 9.14
C PHE A 178 11.12 -8.17 9.09
N ASN A 179 11.61 -7.61 7.99
CA ASN A 179 11.53 -6.19 7.66
C ASN A 179 10.30 -6.01 6.78
N LEU A 180 9.23 -5.50 7.36
CA LEU A 180 7.90 -5.47 6.77
C LEU A 180 7.54 -4.06 6.33
N ALA A 181 7.47 -3.83 5.03
CA ALA A 181 6.94 -2.60 4.45
C ALA A 181 5.42 -2.72 4.30
N ILE A 182 4.69 -1.83 4.96
CA ILE A 182 3.22 -1.79 4.93
C ILE A 182 2.81 -0.48 4.25
N SER A 183 1.99 -0.56 3.22
CA SER A 183 1.52 0.62 2.49
C SER A 183 0.06 0.49 2.08
N VAL A 184 -0.61 1.65 2.01
CA VAL A 184 -1.93 1.78 1.40
C VAL A 184 -1.79 2.65 0.17
N THR A 185 -2.06 2.08 -0.99
CA THR A 185 -1.93 2.74 -2.29
C THR A 185 -3.31 2.93 -2.94
N ASP A 186 -3.37 3.81 -3.91
CA ASP A 186 -4.53 3.98 -4.76
C ASP A 186 -4.05 4.02 -6.23
N PRO A 187 -3.60 2.88 -6.76
CA PRO A 187 -3.03 2.82 -8.11
C PRO A 187 -4.06 3.11 -9.20
N GLY A 188 -5.35 3.00 -8.88
CA GLY A 188 -6.45 3.24 -9.80
C GLY A 188 -6.99 4.67 -9.78
N LEU A 189 -6.44 5.57 -8.96
CA LEU A 189 -6.90 6.97 -8.91
C LEU A 189 -6.22 7.81 -9.99
N ILE A 190 -7.01 8.33 -10.92
CA ILE A 190 -6.62 9.13 -12.08
C ILE A 190 -7.16 10.55 -11.88
N MET A 191 -6.30 11.55 -11.83
CA MET A 191 -6.68 12.94 -11.52
C MET A 191 -6.22 13.94 -12.59
N PRO A 192 -6.77 13.91 -13.81
CA PRO A 192 -6.42 14.86 -14.85
C PRO A 192 -7.05 16.23 -14.60
N THR A 193 -6.38 17.26 -15.09
CA THR A 193 -6.96 18.61 -15.27
C THR A 193 -7.09 18.84 -16.76
N ILE A 194 -8.28 19.20 -17.20
CA ILE A 194 -8.61 19.37 -18.62
C ILE A 194 -9.26 20.72 -18.89
N THR A 195 -9.13 21.18 -20.12
CA THR A 195 -9.86 22.35 -20.63
C THR A 195 -10.70 21.90 -21.81
N ILE A 196 -12.02 22.03 -21.70
CA ILE A 196 -12.95 21.72 -22.78
C ILE A 196 -13.01 22.92 -23.74
N PRO A 197 -12.79 22.72 -25.04
CA PRO A 197 -12.78 23.80 -26.00
C PRO A 197 -14.14 24.49 -26.14
N GLU A 198 -14.14 25.72 -26.68
CA GLU A 198 -15.36 26.43 -27.04
C GLU A 198 -16.19 25.67 -28.08
N GLY A 199 -17.49 25.93 -28.06
CA GLY A 199 -18.46 25.35 -28.99
C GLY A 199 -19.37 24.32 -28.33
N ASP A 200 -20.64 24.33 -28.76
CA ASP A 200 -21.67 23.46 -28.24
C ASP A 200 -21.34 21.98 -28.49
N TYR A 201 -21.47 21.18 -27.46
CA TYR A 201 -21.18 19.75 -27.46
C TYR A 201 -19.73 19.37 -27.77
N ASN A 202 -18.79 20.30 -27.77
CA ASN A 202 -17.37 19.97 -27.84
C ASN A 202 -16.93 19.22 -26.60
N SER A 203 -16.02 18.25 -26.78
CA SER A 203 -15.47 17.42 -25.72
C SER A 203 -13.94 17.48 -25.68
N PHE A 204 -13.40 17.09 -24.51
CA PHE A 204 -12.00 16.71 -24.34
C PHE A 204 -11.95 15.20 -24.12
N GLU A 205 -11.09 14.53 -24.89
CA GLU A 205 -10.93 13.09 -24.84
C GLU A 205 -9.77 12.69 -23.92
N ILE A 206 -10.08 11.94 -22.88
CA ILE A 206 -9.11 11.33 -21.97
C ILE A 206 -8.79 9.93 -22.49
N GLU A 207 -7.57 9.75 -23.03
CA GLU A 207 -7.16 8.49 -23.63
C GLU A 207 -6.84 7.44 -22.54
N PHE A 208 -7.45 6.26 -22.62
CA PHE A 208 -7.17 5.14 -21.70
C PHE A 208 -5.73 4.66 -21.77
N SER A 209 -5.10 4.74 -22.92
CA SER A 209 -3.68 4.36 -23.13
C SER A 209 -2.69 5.12 -22.24
N LYS A 210 -3.01 6.36 -21.86
CA LYS A 210 -2.19 7.16 -20.94
C LYS A 210 -2.21 6.63 -19.50
N TYR A 211 -3.18 5.79 -19.19
CA TYR A 211 -3.40 5.22 -17.86
C TYR A 211 -3.32 3.69 -17.85
N ALA A 212 -2.59 3.12 -18.81
CA ALA A 212 -2.44 1.68 -18.99
C ALA A 212 -2.05 0.97 -17.68
N HIS A 213 -1.07 1.50 -16.96
CA HIS A 213 -0.62 0.90 -15.69
C HIS A 213 -1.73 0.83 -14.63
N ALA A 214 -2.54 1.90 -14.49
CA ALA A 214 -3.66 1.92 -13.56
C ALA A 214 -4.73 0.89 -13.96
N ILE A 215 -5.08 0.84 -15.24
CA ILE A 215 -6.06 -0.10 -15.79
C ILE A 215 -5.58 -1.55 -15.60
N GLU A 216 -4.36 -1.86 -16.04
CA GLU A 216 -3.80 -3.21 -15.93
C GLU A 216 -3.69 -3.69 -14.47
N THR A 217 -3.21 -2.80 -13.58
CA THR A 217 -3.05 -3.13 -12.15
C THR A 217 -4.40 -3.32 -11.45
N CYS A 218 -5.39 -2.48 -11.75
CA CYS A 218 -6.64 -2.44 -11.01
C CYS A 218 -7.75 -3.30 -11.61
N MET A 219 -7.75 -3.45 -12.94
CA MET A 219 -8.78 -4.23 -13.65
C MET A 219 -8.30 -5.64 -13.98
N GLY A 220 -6.97 -5.87 -13.96
CA GLY A 220 -6.39 -7.16 -14.30
C GLY A 220 -6.52 -7.52 -15.80
N MET A 221 -6.61 -6.51 -16.66
CA MET A 221 -6.78 -6.68 -18.10
C MET A 221 -5.99 -5.62 -18.87
N THR A 222 -5.64 -5.87 -20.10
CA THR A 222 -4.97 -4.91 -20.97
C THR A 222 -5.89 -3.73 -21.31
N VAL A 223 -5.31 -2.57 -21.70
CA VAL A 223 -6.11 -1.42 -22.15
C VAL A 223 -7.03 -1.77 -23.32
N LYS A 224 -6.59 -2.66 -24.20
CA LYS A 224 -7.39 -3.12 -25.34
C LYS A 224 -8.62 -3.89 -24.87
N GLU A 225 -8.44 -4.87 -23.98
CA GLU A 225 -9.55 -5.63 -23.37
C GLU A 225 -10.49 -4.71 -22.59
N PHE A 226 -9.94 -3.79 -21.80
CA PHE A 226 -10.72 -2.80 -21.08
C PHE A 226 -11.57 -1.95 -22.02
N ASN A 227 -10.97 -1.46 -23.11
CA ASN A 227 -11.71 -0.69 -24.12
C ASN A 227 -12.85 -1.49 -24.74
N GLU A 228 -12.61 -2.76 -25.11
CA GLU A 228 -13.66 -3.65 -25.63
C GLU A 228 -14.78 -3.85 -24.62
N MET A 229 -14.46 -3.98 -23.33
CA MET A 229 -15.43 -4.20 -22.26
C MET A 229 -16.33 -2.99 -21.99
N VAL A 230 -15.82 -1.77 -22.10
CA VAL A 230 -16.58 -0.55 -21.79
C VAL A 230 -17.45 -0.04 -22.95
N GLN A 231 -17.34 -0.64 -24.14
CA GLN A 231 -18.13 -0.27 -25.33
C GLN A 231 -19.52 -0.92 -25.39
N ASP A 232 -19.84 -1.84 -24.50
CA ASP A 232 -21.12 -2.53 -24.48
C ASP A 232 -21.67 -2.58 -23.05
N THR A 233 -22.91 -2.11 -22.90
CA THR A 233 -23.60 -2.08 -21.61
C THR A 233 -23.90 -3.48 -21.05
N ASP A 234 -23.85 -4.52 -21.85
CA ASP A 234 -24.07 -5.91 -21.41
C ASP A 234 -22.78 -6.54 -20.82
N ASN A 235 -21.62 -5.94 -21.10
CA ASN A 235 -20.34 -6.39 -20.55
C ASN A 235 -20.23 -6.14 -19.04
N ASP A 236 -19.21 -6.75 -18.42
CA ASP A 236 -19.01 -6.67 -16.99
C ASP A 236 -18.56 -5.29 -16.50
N ILE A 237 -17.84 -4.51 -17.32
CA ILE A 237 -17.33 -3.18 -16.90
C ILE A 237 -18.34 -2.10 -17.26
N ALA A 238 -18.69 -1.28 -16.26
CA ALA A 238 -19.60 -0.16 -16.44
C ALA A 238 -19.01 1.16 -15.90
N LEU A 239 -19.44 2.26 -16.49
CA LEU A 239 -19.20 3.62 -16.01
C LEU A 239 -20.25 3.97 -14.95
N TYR A 240 -19.81 4.41 -13.77
CA TYR A 240 -20.69 4.92 -12.71
C TYR A 240 -20.20 6.30 -12.25
N MET A 241 -21.13 7.22 -12.03
CA MET A 241 -20.82 8.45 -11.32
C MET A 241 -20.65 8.18 -9.82
N VAL A 242 -19.79 8.97 -9.16
CA VAL A 242 -19.55 8.86 -7.71
C VAL A 242 -20.20 10.03 -7.02
N GLY A 243 -21.10 9.75 -6.10
CA GLY A 243 -21.80 10.76 -5.31
C GLY A 243 -20.89 11.47 -4.31
N THR A 244 -21.38 12.56 -3.72
CA THR A 244 -20.65 13.31 -2.67
C THR A 244 -20.44 12.50 -1.39
N ASP A 245 -21.18 11.42 -1.21
CA ASP A 245 -21.01 10.44 -0.13
C ASP A 245 -19.98 9.35 -0.45
N GLY A 246 -19.34 9.42 -1.62
CA GLY A 246 -18.34 8.46 -2.10
C GLY A 246 -18.92 7.16 -2.66
N LYS A 247 -20.23 7.05 -2.80
CA LYS A 247 -20.88 5.85 -3.35
C LYS A 247 -21.04 5.95 -4.85
N TRP A 248 -20.95 4.81 -5.50
CA TRP A 248 -21.21 4.68 -6.92
C TRP A 248 -22.72 4.73 -7.19
N ASP A 249 -23.13 5.54 -8.16
CA ASP A 249 -24.51 5.60 -8.62
C ASP A 249 -24.78 4.45 -9.60
N THR A 250 -25.22 3.33 -9.05
CA THR A 250 -25.57 2.13 -9.83
C THR A 250 -27.04 2.14 -10.33
N GLU A 251 -27.81 3.14 -9.93
CA GLU A 251 -29.24 3.23 -10.24
C GLU A 251 -29.52 4.06 -11.51
N SER A 252 -28.67 5.06 -11.79
CA SER A 252 -28.81 5.92 -12.96
C SER A 252 -28.52 5.13 -14.24
N LYS A 253 -29.39 5.34 -15.24
CA LYS A 253 -29.19 4.79 -16.57
C LYS A 253 -28.41 5.75 -17.44
N TYR A 254 -27.68 5.22 -18.40
CA TYR A 254 -26.99 6.04 -19.40
C TYR A 254 -27.97 6.96 -20.12
N THR A 255 -27.60 8.21 -20.26
CA THR A 255 -28.46 9.27 -20.86
C THR A 255 -27.78 10.03 -22.00
N ALA A 256 -26.42 9.95 -22.14
CA ALA A 256 -25.72 10.48 -23.29
C ALA A 256 -25.40 9.33 -24.26
N ASN A 257 -25.76 9.46 -25.51
CA ASN A 257 -25.54 8.51 -26.64
C ASN A 257 -25.41 7.00 -26.29
N GLY A 258 -25.88 6.57 -25.11
CA GLY A 258 -25.91 5.19 -24.67
C GLY A 258 -24.82 4.69 -23.75
N LEU A 259 -23.67 5.39 -23.64
CA LEU A 259 -22.53 4.99 -22.81
C LEU A 259 -22.03 6.13 -21.91
N GLY A 260 -22.94 6.99 -21.44
CA GLY A 260 -22.56 8.12 -20.64
C GLY A 260 -23.72 8.78 -19.92
N TYR A 261 -23.44 9.92 -19.29
CA TYR A 261 -24.39 10.66 -18.46
C TYR A 261 -24.38 12.15 -18.78
N TRP A 262 -25.57 12.76 -18.75
CA TRP A 262 -25.74 14.20 -18.62
C TRP A 262 -25.62 14.60 -17.17
N LEU A 263 -24.89 15.67 -16.88
CA LEU A 263 -24.53 16.07 -15.52
C LEU A 263 -24.86 17.55 -15.29
N ASP A 264 -25.29 17.87 -14.07
CA ASP A 264 -25.42 19.25 -13.60
C ASP A 264 -24.04 19.83 -13.15
N VAL A 265 -24.04 21.07 -12.66
CA VAL A 265 -22.84 21.76 -12.15
C VAL A 265 -22.12 21.03 -11.01
N ASN A 266 -22.83 20.17 -10.28
CA ASN A 266 -22.29 19.40 -9.16
C ASN A 266 -21.83 17.99 -9.57
N GLY A 267 -21.90 17.65 -10.87
CA GLY A 267 -21.58 16.33 -11.37
C GLY A 267 -22.68 15.26 -11.11
N LYS A 268 -23.88 15.70 -10.73
CA LYS A 268 -25.01 14.79 -10.52
C LYS A 268 -25.65 14.44 -11.85
N VAL A 269 -26.04 13.18 -12.02
CA VAL A 269 -26.76 12.71 -13.21
C VAL A 269 -28.13 13.39 -13.31
N VAL A 270 -28.40 13.97 -14.47
CA VAL A 270 -29.67 14.63 -14.82
C VAL A 270 -30.12 14.21 -16.23
N GLY A 271 -31.36 14.50 -16.57
CA GLY A 271 -31.82 14.40 -17.94
C GLY A 271 -31.24 15.48 -18.83
N TRP A 272 -31.24 15.29 -20.16
CA TRP A 272 -30.92 16.33 -21.11
C TRP A 272 -31.89 17.50 -20.97
N GLY A 273 -31.42 18.74 -20.92
CA GLY A 273 -32.23 19.93 -20.75
C GLY A 273 -31.53 21.04 -19.95
N ASP A 274 -32.32 21.98 -19.42
CA ASP A 274 -31.88 23.25 -18.83
C ASP A 274 -30.96 23.10 -17.59
N THR A 275 -30.95 21.97 -16.94
CA THR A 275 -30.08 21.69 -15.81
C THR A 275 -28.74 21.08 -16.19
N CYS A 276 -28.61 20.65 -17.45
CA CYS A 276 -27.35 20.07 -17.94
C CYS A 276 -26.28 21.15 -18.06
N GLN A 277 -25.05 20.78 -17.70
CA GLN A 277 -23.86 21.61 -17.92
C GLN A 277 -22.74 20.87 -18.62
N THR A 278 -22.63 19.59 -18.38
CA THR A 278 -21.59 18.74 -18.96
C THR A 278 -22.11 17.34 -19.21
N PHE A 279 -21.34 16.57 -19.93
CA PHE A 279 -21.56 15.15 -20.08
C PHE A 279 -20.26 14.39 -19.96
N VAL A 280 -20.35 13.14 -19.59
CA VAL A 280 -19.29 12.15 -19.66
C VAL A 280 -19.78 11.00 -20.52
N GLU A 281 -18.97 10.55 -21.46
CA GLU A 281 -19.35 9.51 -22.42
C GLU A 281 -18.13 8.66 -22.79
N THR A 282 -18.34 7.34 -22.85
CA THR A 282 -17.31 6.40 -23.30
C THR A 282 -17.27 6.35 -24.82
N HIS A 283 -16.07 6.55 -25.38
CA HIS A 283 -15.78 6.40 -26.80
C HIS A 283 -14.71 5.33 -27.02
N ASP A 284 -14.46 4.94 -28.28
CA ASP A 284 -13.41 3.97 -28.60
C ASP A 284 -12.03 4.50 -28.18
N GLY A 285 -11.44 3.84 -27.18
CA GLY A 285 -10.13 4.16 -26.59
C GLY A 285 -10.10 5.34 -25.64
N THR A 286 -11.24 6.01 -25.38
CA THR A 286 -11.28 7.25 -24.59
C THR A 286 -12.54 7.36 -23.72
N VAL A 287 -12.50 8.32 -22.77
CA VAL A 287 -13.70 8.90 -22.19
C VAL A 287 -13.74 10.38 -22.53
N GLY A 288 -14.80 10.78 -23.21
CA GLY A 288 -15.09 12.18 -23.57
C GLY A 288 -15.78 12.90 -22.43
N ILE A 289 -15.31 14.09 -22.10
CA ILE A 289 -16.00 15.03 -21.21
C ILE A 289 -16.31 16.28 -22.02
N GLY A 290 -17.59 16.57 -22.16
CA GLY A 290 -18.04 17.63 -23.06
C GLY A 290 -18.91 18.67 -22.37
N ARG A 291 -19.11 19.80 -23.06
CA ARG A 291 -19.90 20.92 -22.58
C ARG A 291 -21.33 20.88 -23.15
N TYR A 292 -22.28 21.19 -22.32
CA TYR A 292 -23.64 21.49 -22.76
C TYR A 292 -23.72 22.94 -23.27
N PRO A 293 -24.60 23.24 -24.25
CA PRO A 293 -24.75 24.61 -24.77
C PRO A 293 -25.05 25.64 -23.69
N GLY A 294 -24.47 26.83 -23.85
CA GLY A 294 -24.72 27.98 -22.97
C GLY A 294 -23.83 28.08 -21.73
N ILE A 295 -22.88 27.17 -21.53
CA ILE A 295 -21.91 27.28 -20.42
C ILE A 295 -20.93 28.44 -20.71
N ALA A 296 -20.78 29.32 -19.69
CA ALA A 296 -19.86 30.45 -19.79
C ALA A 296 -18.39 30.00 -19.77
N SER A 297 -17.54 30.65 -20.58
CA SER A 297 -16.09 30.52 -20.53
C SER A 297 -15.57 30.81 -19.14
N GLY A 298 -14.55 30.06 -18.69
CA GLY A 298 -13.97 30.14 -17.35
C GLY A 298 -14.76 29.41 -16.26
N THR A 299 -15.93 28.86 -16.56
CA THR A 299 -16.64 27.97 -15.62
C THR A 299 -15.79 26.75 -15.32
N THR A 300 -15.81 26.31 -14.07
CA THR A 300 -15.08 25.12 -13.61
C THR A 300 -16.03 24.14 -12.93
N CYS A 301 -15.78 22.85 -13.08
CA CYS A 301 -16.43 21.80 -12.28
C CYS A 301 -15.47 20.68 -11.97
N LYS A 302 -15.86 19.83 -11.04
CA LYS A 302 -15.12 18.60 -10.69
C LYS A 302 -16.03 17.41 -10.94
N LEU A 303 -15.61 16.50 -11.78
CA LEU A 303 -16.32 15.28 -12.07
C LEU A 303 -15.66 14.11 -11.37
N HIS A 304 -16.46 13.23 -10.81
CA HIS A 304 -16.01 12.04 -10.12
C HIS A 304 -16.78 10.83 -10.63
N PHE A 305 -16.06 9.89 -11.25
CA PHE A 305 -16.65 8.68 -11.82
C PHE A 305 -15.67 7.51 -11.75
N VAL A 306 -16.20 6.31 -11.91
CA VAL A 306 -15.43 5.07 -11.94
C VAL A 306 -15.84 4.21 -13.13
N TYR A 307 -14.88 3.48 -13.67
CA TYR A 307 -15.15 2.26 -14.41
C TYR A 307 -14.96 1.09 -13.49
N ALA A 308 -15.98 0.27 -13.29
CA ALA A 308 -15.94 -0.83 -12.33
C ALA A 308 -16.61 -2.09 -12.88
N SER A 309 -16.11 -3.25 -12.42
CA SER A 309 -16.76 -4.53 -12.67
C SER A 309 -18.10 -4.59 -11.93
N LYS A 310 -19.13 -5.11 -12.61
CA LYS A 310 -20.46 -5.37 -12.03
C LYS A 310 -20.45 -6.57 -11.10
N THR A 311 -19.49 -7.47 -11.26
CA THR A 311 -19.40 -8.75 -10.55
C THR A 311 -18.31 -8.79 -9.49
N ASP A 312 -17.29 -7.90 -9.57
CA ASP A 312 -16.15 -7.86 -8.68
C ASP A 312 -15.84 -6.42 -8.25
N ALA A 313 -16.36 -6.01 -7.11
CA ALA A 313 -16.20 -4.65 -6.58
C ALA A 313 -14.74 -4.24 -6.30
N SER A 314 -13.78 -5.17 -6.32
CA SER A 314 -12.36 -4.89 -6.18
C SER A 314 -11.73 -4.36 -7.48
N LYS A 315 -12.38 -4.61 -8.63
CA LYS A 315 -11.90 -4.21 -9.95
C LYS A 315 -12.55 -2.89 -10.37
N PHE A 316 -11.83 -1.80 -10.19
CA PHE A 316 -12.25 -0.48 -10.63
C PHE A 316 -11.07 0.45 -10.88
N VAL A 317 -11.26 1.45 -11.71
CA VAL A 317 -10.40 2.65 -11.86
C VAL A 317 -11.24 3.88 -11.64
N GLU A 318 -10.71 4.84 -10.88
CA GLU A 318 -11.42 6.02 -10.40
C GLU A 318 -10.87 7.27 -11.06
N PHE A 319 -11.76 8.11 -11.57
CA PHE A 319 -11.41 9.37 -12.22
C PHE A 319 -11.96 10.54 -11.41
N ILE A 320 -11.08 11.45 -11.03
CA ILE A 320 -11.42 12.74 -10.46
C ILE A 320 -10.90 13.82 -11.40
N VAL A 321 -11.77 14.36 -12.23
CA VAL A 321 -11.38 15.26 -13.31
C VAL A 321 -11.69 16.71 -12.93
N ASN A 322 -10.66 17.58 -12.92
CA ASN A 322 -10.86 19.02 -12.80
C ASN A 322 -11.07 19.61 -14.19
N VAL A 323 -12.24 20.17 -14.43
CA VAL A 323 -12.68 20.67 -15.72
C VAL A 323 -12.72 22.19 -15.72
N THR A 324 -12.19 22.79 -16.76
CA THR A 324 -12.38 24.21 -17.10
C THR A 324 -13.01 24.31 -18.49
N PHE A 325 -14.03 25.12 -18.65
CA PHE A 325 -14.63 25.40 -19.95
C PHE A 325 -13.97 26.63 -20.56
N ALA A 326 -13.36 26.49 -21.76
CA ALA A 326 -12.73 27.58 -22.49
C ALA A 326 -13.74 28.63 -22.95
#